data_86e479487a739a920fba335a03ec1f97
#
_entry.id   86e479487a739a920fba335a03ec1f97
#
_cell.length_a   1.000
_cell.length_b   1.000
_cell.length_c   1.000
_cell.angle_alpha   90.00
_cell.angle_beta   90.00
_cell.angle_gamma   90.00
#
_symmetry.space_group_name_H-M   'P 1'
#
loop_
_entity.id
_entity.type
_entity.pdbx_description
1 polymer ?
#
loop_
_entity_poly.entity_id
_entity_poly.type
_entity_poly.pdbx_seq_one_letter_code
_entity_poly.pdbx_strand_id
1 'polypeptide(L)'
;MCNEYGFDGVDMDWEHPRVDGPSKDQYQELILYLADALHAQGKLLTSAVVSGVSADGNIYYDAAAHSDAVLNAVDWIHVMAYDGGDGERHSSYDFAVNSAAYWCGTRKMPAGKVVLGVPFYGRPGWAGYGDILAADPDAGNKDHAMVSGMDVWYNGISTIEKKAAYARNNLGGIMIWELTQDTDDSGKSLLSAIGRGIQ
;
A
#
# COMPACT_ATOMS: atom_id res chain seq x y z
N MET A 1 -19.95 -16.24 -4.07
CA MET A 1 -19.37 -14.95 -4.51
C MET A 1 -18.22 -15.15 -5.51
N CYS A 2 -17.00 -15.63 -5.16
CA CYS A 2 -15.90 -15.74 -6.14
C CYS A 2 -16.29 -16.54 -7.40
N ASN A 3 -16.91 -17.71 -7.26
CA ASN A 3 -17.34 -18.54 -8.40
C ASN A 3 -18.50 -17.91 -9.18
N GLU A 4 -19.39 -17.20 -8.52
CA GLU A 4 -20.55 -16.53 -9.13
C GLU A 4 -20.14 -15.36 -10.04
N TYR A 5 -19.15 -14.57 -9.60
CA TYR A 5 -18.67 -13.40 -10.33
C TYR A 5 -17.35 -13.63 -11.08
N GLY A 6 -16.79 -14.83 -11.00
CA GLY A 6 -15.54 -15.18 -11.70
C GLY A 6 -14.29 -14.55 -11.08
N PHE A 7 -14.31 -14.15 -9.79
CA PHE A 7 -13.14 -13.60 -9.13
C PHE A 7 -12.08 -14.67 -8.86
N ASP A 8 -10.80 -14.27 -8.93
CA ASP A 8 -9.66 -15.14 -8.68
C ASP A 8 -9.37 -15.33 -7.19
N GLY A 9 -9.93 -14.47 -6.33
CA GLY A 9 -9.72 -14.54 -4.89
C GLY A 9 -10.40 -13.42 -4.12
N VAL A 10 -9.93 -13.19 -2.91
CA VAL A 10 -10.38 -12.13 -1.99
C VAL A 10 -9.16 -11.40 -1.45
N ASP A 11 -9.21 -10.07 -1.44
CA ASP A 11 -8.30 -9.24 -0.67
C ASP A 11 -8.98 -8.81 0.63
N MET A 12 -8.33 -9.06 1.78
CA MET A 12 -8.86 -8.71 3.09
C MET A 12 -8.26 -7.37 3.54
N ASP A 13 -9.14 -6.40 3.66
CA ASP A 13 -8.79 -5.06 4.14
C ASP A 13 -9.53 -4.77 5.46
N TRP A 14 -8.97 -5.26 6.57
CA TRP A 14 -9.46 -4.98 7.93
C TRP A 14 -8.57 -3.92 8.56
N GLU A 15 -9.10 -2.72 8.69
CA GLU A 15 -8.36 -1.58 9.24
C GLU A 15 -8.83 -1.22 10.66
N HIS A 16 -8.15 -1.64 11.72
CA HIS A 16 -6.97 -2.52 11.76
C HIS A 16 -7.17 -3.50 12.90
N PRO A 17 -6.70 -4.74 12.83
CA PRO A 17 -6.67 -5.61 13.99
C PRO A 17 -5.66 -5.04 15.02
N ARG A 18 -5.96 -5.20 16.32
CA ARG A 18 -5.15 -4.65 17.41
C ARG A 18 -4.61 -5.77 18.28
N VAL A 19 -3.36 -5.60 18.77
CA VAL A 19 -2.73 -6.57 19.70
C VAL A 19 -3.51 -6.65 20.99
N ASP A 20 -3.97 -5.49 21.49
CA ASP A 20 -4.79 -5.42 22.70
C ASP A 20 -6.26 -5.59 22.35
N GLY A 21 -6.91 -6.59 22.96
CA GLY A 21 -8.31 -6.90 22.76
C GLY A 21 -8.58 -8.06 21.78
N PRO A 22 -9.84 -8.34 21.46
CA PRO A 22 -10.24 -9.56 20.77
C PRO A 22 -9.96 -9.53 19.25
N SER A 23 -9.73 -8.36 18.64
CA SER A 23 -9.70 -8.22 17.17
C SER A 23 -8.52 -8.96 16.53
N LYS A 24 -7.40 -9.13 17.20
CA LYS A 24 -6.27 -9.94 16.73
C LYS A 24 -6.68 -11.40 16.51
N ASP A 25 -7.32 -12.01 17.50
CA ASP A 25 -7.72 -13.42 17.43
C ASP A 25 -8.86 -13.60 16.43
N GLN A 26 -9.83 -12.70 16.41
CA GLN A 26 -10.94 -12.70 15.45
C GLN A 26 -10.43 -12.56 14.01
N TYR A 27 -9.48 -11.68 13.78
CA TYR A 27 -8.85 -11.50 12.47
C TYR A 27 -8.10 -12.77 12.04
N GLN A 28 -7.31 -13.36 12.94
CA GLN A 28 -6.62 -14.61 12.66
C GLN A 28 -7.59 -15.74 12.32
N GLU A 29 -8.65 -15.95 13.13
CA GLU A 29 -9.66 -16.97 12.86
C GLU A 29 -10.30 -16.75 11.48
N LEU A 30 -10.67 -15.52 11.15
CA LEU A 30 -11.26 -15.19 9.84
C LEU A 30 -10.30 -15.48 8.69
N ILE A 31 -9.04 -15.06 8.78
CA ILE A 31 -8.04 -15.28 7.71
C ILE A 31 -7.78 -16.77 7.52
N LEU A 32 -7.60 -17.54 8.59
CA LEU A 32 -7.37 -18.98 8.48
C LEU A 32 -8.58 -19.70 7.86
N TYR A 33 -9.80 -19.35 8.27
CA TYR A 33 -11.02 -19.88 7.67
C TYR A 33 -11.13 -19.54 6.17
N LEU A 34 -10.85 -18.29 5.80
CA LEU A 34 -10.90 -17.87 4.38
C LEU A 34 -9.81 -18.53 3.54
N ALA A 35 -8.59 -18.67 4.08
CA ALA A 35 -7.50 -19.35 3.40
C ALA A 35 -7.88 -20.79 3.07
N ASP A 36 -8.36 -21.57 4.05
CA ASP A 36 -8.81 -22.94 3.83
C ASP A 36 -9.93 -23.03 2.78
N ALA A 37 -10.92 -22.15 2.87
CA ALA A 37 -12.08 -22.17 1.99
C ALA A 37 -11.74 -21.74 0.55
N LEU A 38 -10.85 -20.77 0.37
CA LEU A 38 -10.45 -20.25 -0.94
C LEU A 38 -9.42 -21.17 -1.61
N HIS A 39 -8.38 -21.58 -0.89
CA HIS A 39 -7.33 -22.46 -1.42
C HIS A 39 -7.87 -23.83 -1.82
N ALA A 40 -8.87 -24.38 -1.10
CA ALA A 40 -9.56 -25.60 -1.49
C ALA A 40 -10.26 -25.50 -2.87
N GLN A 41 -10.50 -24.28 -3.36
CA GLN A 41 -11.11 -23.99 -4.67
C GLN A 41 -10.08 -23.42 -5.69
N GLY A 42 -8.79 -23.41 -5.36
CA GLY A 42 -7.74 -22.83 -6.19
C GLY A 42 -7.85 -21.29 -6.31
N LYS A 43 -8.48 -20.63 -5.32
CA LYS A 43 -8.64 -19.17 -5.24
C LYS A 43 -7.60 -18.56 -4.30
N LEU A 44 -7.28 -17.30 -4.51
CA LEU A 44 -6.28 -16.56 -3.76
C LEU A 44 -6.89 -15.85 -2.54
N LEU A 45 -6.07 -15.68 -1.50
CA LEU A 45 -6.35 -14.80 -0.37
C LEU A 45 -5.18 -13.84 -0.18
N THR A 46 -5.44 -12.55 -0.27
CA THR A 46 -4.46 -11.49 0.02
C THR A 46 -4.93 -10.63 1.18
N SER A 47 -4.07 -9.79 1.72
CA SER A 47 -4.46 -8.89 2.80
C SER A 47 -3.71 -7.58 2.74
N ALA A 48 -4.44 -6.47 2.89
CA ALA A 48 -3.85 -5.18 3.20
C ALA A 48 -3.37 -5.15 4.65
N VAL A 49 -2.19 -4.59 4.89
CA VAL A 49 -1.57 -4.48 6.21
C VAL A 49 -1.01 -3.08 6.42
N VAL A 50 -0.95 -2.66 7.69
CA VAL A 50 -0.30 -1.38 8.05
C VAL A 50 1.14 -1.33 7.56
N SER A 51 1.70 -0.13 7.45
CA SER A 51 3.12 0.10 7.08
C SER A 51 4.13 -0.68 7.94
N GLY A 52 3.77 -1.05 9.17
CA GLY A 52 4.63 -1.73 10.14
C GLY A 52 5.53 -0.80 10.94
N VAL A 53 5.84 0.37 10.38
CA VAL A 53 6.59 1.45 11.03
C VAL A 53 5.90 2.79 10.80
N SER A 54 6.17 3.77 11.67
CA SER A 54 5.81 5.17 11.43
C SER A 54 6.75 5.81 10.40
N ALA A 55 6.39 7.01 9.91
CA ALA A 55 7.26 7.81 9.05
C ALA A 55 8.62 8.14 9.70
N ASP A 56 8.71 8.12 11.05
CA ASP A 56 9.94 8.31 11.80
C ASP A 56 10.71 7.00 12.05
N GLY A 57 10.26 5.87 11.48
CA GLY A 57 10.91 4.56 11.61
C GLY A 57 10.60 3.79 12.88
N ASN A 58 9.69 4.27 13.76
CA ASN A 58 9.29 3.54 14.95
C ASN A 58 8.32 2.42 14.61
N ILE A 59 8.50 1.24 15.19
CA ILE A 59 7.61 0.09 14.96
C ILE A 59 6.22 0.38 15.51
N TYR A 60 5.20 0.15 14.71
CA TYR A 60 3.80 0.15 15.17
C TYR A 60 3.50 -1.13 15.96
N TYR A 61 3.05 -0.96 17.20
CA TYR A 61 2.70 -2.07 18.09
C TYR A 61 1.65 -2.99 17.45
N ASP A 62 0.61 -2.43 16.87
CA ASP A 62 -0.49 -3.17 16.27
C ASP A 62 -0.13 -3.90 14.96
N ALA A 63 1.04 -3.64 14.37
CA ALA A 63 1.53 -4.45 13.26
C ALA A 63 1.75 -5.93 13.66
N ALA A 64 1.98 -6.21 14.96
CA ALA A 64 2.09 -7.56 15.49
C ALA A 64 0.73 -8.28 15.61
N ALA A 65 -0.39 -7.59 15.39
CA ALA A 65 -1.70 -8.23 15.31
C ALA A 65 -1.87 -9.11 14.06
N HIS A 66 -1.12 -8.83 13.00
CA HIS A 66 -0.95 -9.76 11.87
C HIS A 66 0.00 -10.89 12.29
N SER A 67 -0.53 -11.94 12.89
CA SER A 67 0.26 -13.05 13.44
C SER A 67 1.02 -13.82 12.36
N ASP A 68 2.04 -14.60 12.74
CA ASP A 68 2.77 -15.44 11.79
C ASP A 68 1.86 -16.48 11.12
N ALA A 69 0.81 -16.95 11.82
CA ALA A 69 -0.20 -17.84 11.23
C ALA A 69 -0.95 -17.15 10.08
N VAL A 70 -1.35 -15.90 10.27
CA VAL A 70 -1.99 -15.05 9.23
C VAL A 70 -1.04 -14.86 8.06
N LEU A 71 0.19 -14.43 8.31
CA LEU A 71 1.19 -14.14 7.27
C LEU A 71 1.57 -15.38 6.44
N ASN A 72 1.53 -16.57 7.06
CA ASN A 72 1.75 -17.83 6.36
C ASN A 72 0.54 -18.30 5.53
N ALA A 73 -0.66 -17.91 5.94
CA ALA A 73 -1.90 -18.34 5.29
C ALA A 73 -2.26 -17.53 4.03
N VAL A 74 -1.85 -16.25 3.95
CA VAL A 74 -2.11 -15.41 2.78
C VAL A 74 -1.13 -15.67 1.65
N ASP A 75 -1.57 -15.48 0.41
CA ASP A 75 -0.72 -15.61 -0.78
C ASP A 75 0.32 -14.48 -0.86
N TRP A 76 -0.10 -13.24 -0.56
CA TRP A 76 0.77 -12.07 -0.37
C TRP A 76 0.07 -11.00 0.47
N ILE A 77 0.83 -9.99 0.89
CA ILE A 77 0.33 -8.82 1.62
C ILE A 77 0.52 -7.54 0.80
N HIS A 78 -0.42 -6.61 0.94
CA HIS A 78 -0.33 -5.23 0.43
C HIS A 78 0.06 -4.31 1.59
N VAL A 79 1.27 -3.78 1.58
CA VAL A 79 1.76 -2.89 2.64
C VAL A 79 1.31 -1.47 2.36
N MET A 80 0.42 -0.93 3.18
CA MET A 80 -0.06 0.45 3.10
C MET A 80 1.03 1.43 3.59
N ALA A 81 2.06 1.68 2.75
CA ALA A 81 3.18 2.56 3.06
C ALA A 81 2.84 4.03 2.74
N TYR A 82 1.69 4.48 3.25
CA TYR A 82 1.16 5.83 3.12
C TYR A 82 0.38 6.20 4.38
N ASP A 83 -0.12 7.43 4.46
CA ASP A 83 -0.77 7.99 5.66
C ASP A 83 0.11 7.99 6.92
N GLY A 84 1.43 8.11 6.74
CA GLY A 84 2.37 8.22 7.85
C GLY A 84 2.25 9.51 8.66
N GLY A 85 1.39 10.42 8.23
CA GLY A 85 1.08 11.73 8.79
C GLY A 85 0.78 12.75 7.70
N ASP A 86 0.55 14.01 8.08
CA ASP A 86 0.43 15.09 7.11
C ASP A 86 1.83 15.56 6.64
N GLY A 87 1.86 16.24 5.49
CA GLY A 87 3.10 16.74 4.90
C GLY A 87 3.99 15.62 4.35
N GLU A 88 5.30 15.84 4.35
CA GLU A 88 6.30 14.89 3.85
C GLU A 88 6.18 13.49 4.48
N ARG A 89 5.64 13.42 5.69
CA ARG A 89 5.43 12.15 6.41
C ARG A 89 4.38 11.25 5.77
N HIS A 90 3.54 11.81 4.89
CA HIS A 90 2.44 11.06 4.26
C HIS A 90 2.94 9.79 3.56
N SER A 91 3.88 9.93 2.62
CA SER A 91 4.35 8.80 1.82
C SER A 91 5.73 9.08 1.21
N SER A 92 6.75 9.36 2.05
CA SER A 92 8.12 9.52 1.56
C SER A 92 8.69 8.22 0.98
N TYR A 93 9.76 8.33 0.19
CA TYR A 93 10.48 7.15 -0.31
C TYR A 93 11.07 6.32 0.85
N ASP A 94 11.67 6.99 1.84
CA ASP A 94 12.28 6.31 2.98
C ASP A 94 11.24 5.59 3.84
N PHE A 95 10.05 6.18 3.99
CA PHE A 95 8.94 5.51 4.68
C PHE A 95 8.54 4.21 3.96
N ALA A 96 8.44 4.22 2.64
CA ALA A 96 8.14 3.04 1.85
C ALA A 96 9.21 1.94 2.00
N VAL A 97 10.51 2.30 1.93
CA VAL A 97 11.63 1.37 2.12
C VAL A 97 11.66 0.79 3.54
N ASN A 98 11.47 1.62 4.56
CA ASN A 98 11.44 1.17 5.95
C ASN A 98 10.25 0.25 6.24
N SER A 99 9.08 0.52 5.63
CA SER A 99 7.91 -0.34 5.72
C SER A 99 8.19 -1.73 5.11
N ALA A 100 8.76 -1.78 3.92
CA ALA A 100 9.17 -3.03 3.29
C ALA A 100 10.22 -3.78 4.13
N ALA A 101 11.21 -3.07 4.67
CA ALA A 101 12.24 -3.64 5.54
C ALA A 101 11.66 -4.24 6.83
N TYR A 102 10.62 -3.65 7.40
CA TYR A 102 9.90 -4.22 8.54
C TYR A 102 9.27 -5.57 8.18
N TRP A 103 8.49 -5.63 7.11
CA TRP A 103 7.79 -6.87 6.74
C TRP A 103 8.75 -7.98 6.28
N CYS A 104 9.73 -7.66 5.44
CA CYS A 104 10.72 -8.65 4.97
C CYS A 104 11.76 -9.00 6.06
N GLY A 105 12.27 -8.00 6.77
CA GLY A 105 13.37 -8.16 7.72
C GLY A 105 12.91 -8.60 9.11
N THR A 106 12.02 -7.84 9.74
CA THR A 106 11.53 -8.08 11.10
C THR A 106 10.50 -9.21 11.12
N ARG A 107 9.49 -9.16 10.25
CA ARG A 107 8.42 -10.17 10.20
C ARG A 107 8.78 -11.38 9.34
N LYS A 108 9.92 -11.38 8.67
CA LYS A 108 10.44 -12.52 7.87
C LYS A 108 9.54 -12.96 6.72
N MET A 109 8.68 -12.06 6.22
CA MET A 109 7.91 -12.35 5.02
C MET A 109 8.84 -12.57 3.82
N PRO A 110 8.62 -13.61 3.00
CA PRO A 110 9.32 -13.72 1.73
C PRO A 110 9.10 -12.47 0.88
N ALA A 111 10.17 -11.89 0.35
CA ALA A 111 10.10 -10.63 -0.40
C ALA A 111 9.10 -10.68 -1.57
N GLY A 112 9.02 -11.83 -2.27
CA GLY A 112 8.03 -12.04 -3.33
C GLY A 112 6.57 -12.07 -2.89
N LYS A 113 6.28 -12.11 -1.58
CA LYS A 113 4.94 -12.00 -1.00
C LYS A 113 4.63 -10.62 -0.41
N VAL A 114 5.53 -9.66 -0.55
CA VAL A 114 5.35 -8.28 -0.06
C VAL A 114 5.12 -7.36 -1.25
N VAL A 115 3.94 -6.74 -1.33
CA VAL A 115 3.56 -5.79 -2.37
C VAL A 115 3.52 -4.39 -1.76
N LEU A 116 4.26 -3.45 -2.34
CA LEU A 116 4.39 -2.09 -1.83
C LEU A 116 3.20 -1.23 -2.24
N GLY A 117 2.46 -0.69 -1.27
CA GLY A 117 1.38 0.27 -1.51
C GLY A 117 1.90 1.69 -1.73
N VAL A 118 1.32 2.37 -2.72
CA VAL A 118 1.57 3.79 -3.01
C VAL A 118 0.26 4.55 -3.15
N PRO A 119 0.18 5.81 -2.65
CA PRO A 119 -1.02 6.61 -2.77
C PRO A 119 -1.03 7.40 -4.09
N PHE A 120 -2.21 7.53 -4.69
CA PHE A 120 -2.47 8.47 -5.79
C PHE A 120 -3.22 9.71 -5.30
N TYR A 121 -2.97 10.12 -4.06
CA TYR A 121 -3.54 11.30 -3.40
C TYR A 121 -2.51 11.93 -2.46
N GLY A 122 -2.85 13.12 -1.96
CA GLY A 122 -1.98 13.88 -1.06
C GLY A 122 -2.62 14.25 0.29
N ARG A 123 -1.76 14.59 1.23
CA ARG A 123 -2.11 15.04 2.59
C ARG A 123 -1.43 16.37 2.92
N PRO A 124 -2.09 17.26 3.71
CA PRO A 124 -3.47 17.14 4.19
C PRO A 124 -4.49 17.28 3.08
N GLY A 125 -5.78 17.06 3.41
CA GLY A 125 -6.92 17.40 2.55
C GLY A 125 -7.38 16.30 1.60
N TRP A 126 -6.66 15.17 1.45
CA TRP A 126 -7.07 14.01 0.65
C TRP A 126 -7.32 14.32 -0.85
N ALA A 127 -6.62 15.31 -1.39
CA ALA A 127 -6.74 15.67 -2.81
C ALA A 127 -6.22 14.53 -3.70
N GLY A 128 -7.03 14.06 -4.64
CA GLY A 128 -6.59 13.11 -5.66
C GLY A 128 -5.51 13.71 -6.55
N TYR A 129 -4.63 12.88 -7.09
CA TYR A 129 -3.51 13.36 -7.91
C TYR A 129 -3.99 14.13 -9.15
N GLY A 130 -5.10 13.71 -9.78
CA GLY A 130 -5.73 14.45 -10.88
C GLY A 130 -6.17 15.85 -10.48
N ASP A 131 -6.74 16.02 -9.26
CA ASP A 131 -7.14 17.33 -8.73
C ASP A 131 -5.91 18.20 -8.40
N ILE A 132 -4.83 17.58 -7.90
CA ILE A 132 -3.56 18.28 -7.65
C ILE A 132 -2.98 18.81 -8.97
N LEU A 133 -2.98 18.00 -10.04
CA LEU A 133 -2.56 18.44 -11.37
C LEU A 133 -3.45 19.54 -11.96
N ALA A 134 -4.75 19.54 -11.67
CA ALA A 134 -5.66 20.59 -12.07
C ALA A 134 -5.35 21.91 -11.36
N ALA A 135 -4.91 21.87 -10.10
CA ALA A 135 -4.50 23.05 -9.33
C ALA A 135 -3.09 23.54 -9.70
N ASP A 136 -2.15 22.63 -9.97
CA ASP A 136 -0.78 22.92 -10.40
C ASP A 136 -0.38 21.99 -11.56
N PRO A 137 -0.43 22.46 -12.83
CA PRO A 137 -0.06 21.63 -13.98
C PRO A 137 1.36 21.08 -14.00
N ASP A 138 2.27 21.61 -13.16
CA ASP A 138 3.64 21.12 -12.98
C ASP A 138 3.79 20.15 -11.79
N ALA A 139 2.70 19.79 -11.12
CA ALA A 139 2.70 18.91 -9.96
C ALA A 139 3.33 17.54 -10.22
N GLY A 140 3.28 17.03 -11.46
CA GLY A 140 3.93 15.78 -11.81
C GLY A 140 5.44 15.74 -11.56
N ASN A 141 6.10 16.91 -11.53
CA ASN A 141 7.54 17.05 -11.30
C ASN A 141 7.90 17.35 -9.83
N LYS A 142 6.93 17.33 -8.92
CA LYS A 142 7.05 17.71 -7.51
C LYS A 142 6.40 16.65 -6.63
N ASP A 143 6.68 16.72 -5.33
CA ASP A 143 6.04 15.90 -4.29
C ASP A 143 5.15 16.74 -3.35
N HIS A 144 4.99 18.04 -3.62
CA HIS A 144 4.03 18.91 -2.91
C HIS A 144 3.56 20.05 -3.80
N ALA A 145 2.35 20.55 -3.55
CA ALA A 145 1.74 21.68 -4.25
C ALA A 145 0.70 22.39 -3.36
N MET A 146 0.42 23.66 -3.68
CA MET A 146 -0.67 24.40 -3.05
C MET A 146 -2.01 24.02 -3.68
N VAL A 147 -2.88 23.37 -2.94
CA VAL A 147 -4.22 22.97 -3.37
C VAL A 147 -5.26 23.53 -2.40
N SER A 148 -6.16 24.36 -2.89
CA SER A 148 -7.21 24.99 -2.06
C SER A 148 -6.70 25.69 -0.80
N GLY A 149 -5.50 26.30 -0.88
CA GLY A 149 -4.86 27.01 0.24
C GLY A 149 -4.10 26.13 1.24
N MET A 150 -3.99 24.83 0.98
CA MET A 150 -3.20 23.89 1.76
C MET A 150 -1.92 23.48 1.01
N ASP A 151 -0.80 23.33 1.72
CA ASP A 151 0.41 22.69 1.17
C ASP A 151 0.24 21.17 1.24
N VAL A 152 -0.18 20.59 0.11
CA VAL A 152 -0.52 19.16 -0.01
C VAL A 152 0.70 18.39 -0.49
N TRP A 153 1.09 17.38 0.25
CA TRP A 153 2.18 16.46 -0.08
C TRP A 153 1.65 15.15 -0.65
N TYR A 154 2.25 14.71 -1.73
CA TYR A 154 1.87 13.53 -2.50
C TYR A 154 3.14 12.87 -3.08
N ASN A 155 2.99 11.93 -4.00
CA ASN A 155 4.12 11.41 -4.77
C ASN A 155 3.98 11.83 -6.24
N GLY A 156 4.93 12.60 -6.73
CA GLY A 156 5.05 12.90 -8.16
C GLY A 156 5.67 11.76 -8.96
N ILE A 157 5.81 11.98 -10.26
CA ILE A 157 6.27 10.97 -11.22
C ILE A 157 7.61 10.35 -10.80
N SER A 158 8.60 11.17 -10.46
CA SER A 158 9.95 10.69 -10.10
C SER A 158 9.95 9.83 -8.84
N THR A 159 9.15 10.18 -7.83
CA THR A 159 9.05 9.43 -6.57
C THR A 159 8.31 8.11 -6.79
N ILE A 160 7.25 8.10 -7.60
CA ILE A 160 6.55 6.86 -7.98
C ILE A 160 7.46 5.93 -8.80
N GLU A 161 8.21 6.44 -9.76
CA GLU A 161 9.18 5.64 -10.54
C GLU A 161 10.23 4.99 -9.64
N LYS A 162 10.78 5.73 -8.66
CA LYS A 162 11.74 5.20 -7.68
C LYS A 162 11.13 4.10 -6.83
N LYS A 163 9.91 4.28 -6.33
CA LYS A 163 9.20 3.26 -5.55
C LYS A 163 8.88 2.02 -6.38
N ALA A 164 8.47 2.19 -7.64
CA ALA A 164 8.21 1.10 -8.56
C ALA A 164 9.48 0.29 -8.88
N ALA A 165 10.59 0.97 -9.15
CA ALA A 165 11.89 0.33 -9.35
C ALA A 165 12.38 -0.42 -8.10
N TYR A 166 12.18 0.16 -6.91
CA TYR A 166 12.49 -0.51 -5.65
C TYR A 166 11.63 -1.78 -5.47
N ALA A 167 10.33 -1.69 -5.69
CA ALA A 167 9.42 -2.82 -5.57
C ALA A 167 9.78 -3.94 -6.54
N ARG A 168 10.04 -3.62 -7.82
CA ARG A 168 10.50 -4.59 -8.82
C ARG A 168 11.76 -5.34 -8.40
N ASN A 169 12.75 -4.63 -7.88
CA ASN A 169 14.05 -5.22 -7.58
C ASN A 169 14.10 -5.98 -6.26
N ASN A 170 13.18 -5.70 -5.33
CA ASN A 170 13.28 -6.16 -3.95
C ASN A 170 12.01 -6.86 -3.42
N LEU A 171 10.87 -6.74 -4.10
CA LEU A 171 9.56 -7.16 -3.58
C LEU A 171 8.76 -7.95 -4.63
N GLY A 172 7.54 -8.36 -4.26
CA GLY A 172 6.62 -9.08 -5.14
C GLY A 172 5.86 -8.20 -6.12
N GLY A 173 5.77 -6.89 -5.86
CA GLY A 173 5.03 -5.97 -6.71
C GLY A 173 4.73 -4.63 -6.06
N ILE A 174 3.85 -3.87 -6.72
CA ILE A 174 3.37 -2.56 -6.26
C ILE A 174 1.83 -2.54 -6.30
N MET A 175 1.21 -1.90 -5.33
CA MET A 175 -0.24 -1.68 -5.21
C MET A 175 -0.53 -0.18 -5.19
N ILE A 176 -1.66 0.22 -5.70
CA ILE A 176 -2.10 1.61 -5.83
C ILE A 176 -3.35 1.84 -4.98
N TRP A 177 -3.36 2.89 -4.17
CA TRP A 177 -4.56 3.43 -3.55
C TRP A 177 -4.75 4.90 -3.93
N GLU A 178 -5.74 5.27 -4.76
CA GLU A 178 -6.54 4.39 -5.59
C GLU A 178 -6.47 4.88 -7.06
N LEU A 179 -6.68 3.96 -7.98
CA LEU A 179 -6.47 4.19 -9.41
C LEU A 179 -7.34 5.31 -10.00
N THR A 180 -8.56 5.50 -9.49
CA THR A 180 -9.50 6.54 -9.98
C THR A 180 -9.02 7.97 -9.69
N GLN A 181 -8.00 8.14 -8.85
CA GLN A 181 -7.39 9.43 -8.52
C GLN A 181 -6.23 9.83 -9.44
N ASP A 182 -5.87 8.98 -10.41
CA ASP A 182 -4.87 9.31 -11.44
C ASP A 182 -5.45 10.30 -12.48
N THR A 183 -4.66 10.64 -13.46
CA THR A 183 -5.04 11.45 -14.61
C THR A 183 -5.09 10.62 -15.90
N ASP A 184 -5.96 11.01 -16.84
CA ASP A 184 -6.03 10.41 -18.18
C ASP A 184 -4.87 10.89 -19.10
N ASP A 185 -4.11 11.91 -18.70
CA ASP A 185 -2.90 12.34 -19.42
C ASP A 185 -1.76 11.33 -19.18
N SER A 186 -1.54 10.46 -20.16
CA SER A 186 -0.52 9.41 -20.10
C SER A 186 0.91 9.95 -19.85
N GLY A 187 1.20 11.19 -20.22
CA GLY A 187 2.48 11.86 -19.99
C GLY A 187 2.68 12.24 -18.51
N LYS A 188 1.59 12.39 -17.76
CA LYS A 188 1.57 12.79 -16.36
C LYS A 188 1.08 11.71 -15.40
N SER A 189 0.48 10.64 -15.93
CA SER A 189 -0.12 9.54 -15.14
C SER A 189 0.91 8.85 -14.24
N LEU A 190 0.55 8.64 -12.98
CA LEU A 190 1.35 7.87 -12.03
C LEU A 190 1.33 6.37 -12.36
N LEU A 191 0.25 5.84 -12.93
CA LEU A 191 0.23 4.47 -13.44
C LEU A 191 1.26 4.29 -14.58
N SER A 192 1.35 5.27 -15.49
CA SER A 192 2.40 5.27 -16.52
C SER A 192 3.80 5.37 -15.93
N ALA A 193 3.98 6.14 -14.84
CA ALA A 193 5.25 6.23 -14.10
C ALA A 193 5.63 4.87 -13.46
N ILE A 194 4.67 4.16 -12.86
CA ILE A 194 4.90 2.78 -12.39
C ILE A 194 5.38 1.90 -13.54
N GLY A 195 4.68 1.95 -14.68
CA GLY A 195 5.06 1.18 -15.88
C GLY A 195 6.51 1.43 -16.33
N ARG A 196 7.00 2.67 -16.26
CA ARG A 196 8.40 3.00 -16.55
C ARG A 196 9.37 2.49 -15.47
N GLY A 197 9.00 2.62 -14.20
CA GLY A 197 9.83 2.18 -13.08
C GLY A 197 10.03 0.67 -13.00
N ILE A 198 9.11 -0.13 -13.53
CA ILE A 198 9.21 -1.60 -13.54
C ILE A 198 9.84 -2.17 -14.83
N GLN A 199 10.24 -1.37 -15.79
CA GLN A 199 11.01 -1.82 -16.97
C GLN A 199 12.47 -2.02 -16.61
#